data_aaaca8dfa842e5f5b46c55b9c97a07a3
#
_entry.id   aaaca8dfa842e5f5b46c55b9c97a07a3
#
_cell.length_a   1.000
_cell.length_b   1.000
_cell.length_c   1.000
_cell.angle_alpha   90.00
_cell.angle_beta   90.00
_cell.angle_gamma   90.00
#
_symmetry.space_group_name_H-M   'P 1'
#
loop_
_entity.id
_entity.type
_entity.pdbx_description
1 polymer ?
#
loop_
_entity_poly.entity_id
_entity_poly.type
_entity_poly.pdbx_seq_one_letter_code
_entity_poly.pdbx_strand_id
1 'polypeptide(L)'
;SGAIQVNIGSMAVKDPAALTRWLGIFGPEKIILSADVKGEKIAIHGWQDTSDFTVFDLIHRYLHAGLKYVVCTDISKDGMLQGPGLDIYRKIQSEFPQIELIASGGVTTLEDLDQLEEMQVNGAIIGKALYEGKLSLKELHAWT
;
A
#
# COMPACT_ATOMS: atom_id res chain seq x y z
N SER A 1 18.62 -6.88 -12.56
CA SER A 1 17.44 -7.28 -13.36
C SER A 1 16.64 -6.09 -13.90
N GLY A 2 17.00 -4.85 -13.58
CA GLY A 2 16.37 -3.65 -14.12
C GLY A 2 15.15 -3.13 -13.34
N ALA A 3 14.77 -3.74 -12.22
CA ALA A 3 13.72 -3.19 -11.36
C ALA A 3 14.17 -1.86 -10.74
N ILE A 4 13.33 -0.85 -10.82
CA ILE A 4 13.59 0.48 -10.24
C ILE A 4 13.27 0.45 -8.74
N GLN A 5 12.17 -0.19 -8.37
CA GLN A 5 11.70 -0.35 -6.98
C GLN A 5 11.28 -1.79 -6.73
N VAL A 6 11.29 -2.20 -5.47
CA VAL A 6 10.91 -3.56 -5.04
C VAL A 6 9.95 -3.47 -3.85
N ASN A 7 8.81 -4.17 -3.96
CA ASN A 7 7.86 -4.32 -2.86
C ASN A 7 8.32 -5.42 -1.89
N ILE A 8 8.35 -5.09 -0.61
CA ILE A 8 8.69 -6.02 0.47
C ILE A 8 7.48 -6.17 1.40
N GLY A 9 6.85 -7.33 1.38
CA GLY A 9 5.67 -7.66 2.20
C GLY A 9 6.04 -8.49 3.43
N SER A 10 5.75 -9.78 3.41
CA SER A 10 5.88 -10.70 4.56
C SER A 10 7.25 -10.71 5.24
N MET A 11 8.33 -10.44 4.52
CA MET A 11 9.68 -10.31 5.08
C MET A 11 9.80 -9.17 6.09
N ALA A 12 9.03 -8.10 5.93
CA ALA A 12 9.01 -6.98 6.88
C ALA A 12 8.52 -7.40 8.28
N VAL A 13 7.70 -8.44 8.36
CA VAL A 13 7.23 -9.01 9.63
C VAL A 13 8.16 -10.13 10.11
N LYS A 14 8.60 -11.00 9.20
CA LYS A 14 9.38 -12.22 9.52
C LYS A 14 10.84 -11.93 9.85
N ASP A 15 11.47 -11.00 9.15
CA ASP A 15 12.88 -10.63 9.34
C ASP A 15 13.07 -9.11 9.26
N PRO A 16 12.75 -8.39 10.33
CA PRO A 16 12.88 -6.94 10.38
C PRO A 16 14.32 -6.45 10.13
N ALA A 17 15.32 -7.22 10.56
CA ALA A 17 16.72 -6.86 10.39
C ALA A 17 17.12 -6.85 8.90
N ALA A 18 16.56 -7.77 8.10
CA ALA A 18 16.80 -7.81 6.66
C ALA A 18 16.28 -6.54 5.98
N LEU A 19 15.04 -6.12 6.27
CA LEU A 19 14.47 -4.93 5.65
C LEU A 19 15.22 -3.65 6.07
N THR A 20 15.56 -3.51 7.35
CA THR A 20 16.37 -2.39 7.85
C THR A 20 17.72 -2.33 7.11
N ARG A 21 18.39 -3.47 6.95
CA ARG A 21 19.66 -3.55 6.22
C ARG A 21 19.49 -3.16 4.75
N TRP A 22 18.42 -3.62 4.08
CA TRP A 22 18.16 -3.29 2.68
C TRP A 22 17.84 -1.81 2.48
N LEU A 23 17.08 -1.18 3.38
CA LEU A 23 16.87 0.26 3.35
C LEU A 23 18.20 1.02 3.45
N GLY A 24 19.12 0.56 4.30
CA GLY A 24 20.46 1.16 4.43
C GLY A 24 21.36 0.95 3.21
N ILE A 25 21.26 -0.23 2.55
CA ILE A 25 22.13 -0.55 1.39
C ILE A 25 21.60 0.06 0.09
N PHE A 26 20.30 -0.06 -0.17
CA PHE A 26 19.69 0.31 -1.45
C PHE A 26 19.06 1.70 -1.43
N GLY A 27 18.80 2.24 -0.24
CA GLY A 27 18.13 3.51 -0.02
C GLY A 27 16.60 3.45 -0.07
N PRO A 28 15.94 4.46 0.50
CA PRO A 28 14.48 4.53 0.62
C PRO A 28 13.75 4.62 -0.73
N GLU A 29 14.43 5.11 -1.77
CA GLU A 29 13.85 5.25 -3.12
C GLU A 29 13.69 3.90 -3.85
N LYS A 30 14.30 2.83 -3.35
CA LYS A 30 14.31 1.50 -3.99
C LYS A 30 13.39 0.51 -3.31
N ILE A 31 12.96 0.80 -2.09
CA ILE A 31 12.19 -0.14 -1.26
C ILE A 31 10.80 0.43 -0.99
N ILE A 32 9.78 -0.37 -1.24
CA ILE A 32 8.40 -0.10 -0.87
C ILE A 32 7.99 -1.15 0.16
N LEU A 33 7.50 -0.70 1.31
CA LEU A 33 6.88 -1.59 2.29
C LEU A 33 5.47 -1.92 1.83
N SER A 34 5.17 -3.21 1.65
CA SER A 34 3.82 -3.67 1.31
C SER A 34 3.13 -4.21 2.57
N ALA A 35 2.03 -3.58 2.95
CA ALA A 35 1.24 -3.89 4.12
C ALA A 35 -0.19 -4.28 3.71
N ASP A 36 -0.50 -5.57 3.79
CA ASP A 36 -1.85 -6.08 3.62
C ASP A 36 -2.56 -6.02 4.97
N VAL A 37 -3.69 -5.32 5.05
CA VAL A 37 -4.39 -5.07 6.32
C VAL A 37 -5.83 -5.58 6.30
N LYS A 38 -6.28 -6.07 7.45
CA LYS A 38 -7.69 -6.29 7.77
C LYS A 38 -8.06 -5.40 8.96
N GLY A 39 -8.81 -4.34 8.68
CA GLY A 39 -8.89 -3.21 9.61
C GLY A 39 -7.53 -2.53 9.71
N GLU A 40 -6.93 -2.54 10.90
CA GLU A 40 -5.58 -1.98 11.15
C GLU A 40 -4.50 -3.06 11.28
N LYS A 41 -4.89 -4.33 11.46
CA LYS A 41 -3.97 -5.44 11.69
C LYS A 41 -3.36 -5.96 10.39
N ILE A 42 -2.06 -6.27 10.44
CA ILE A 42 -1.36 -6.86 9.31
C ILE A 42 -1.84 -8.29 9.07
N ALA A 43 -2.27 -8.56 7.86
CA ALA A 43 -2.62 -9.88 7.39
C ALA A 43 -1.35 -10.70 7.07
N ILE A 44 -1.36 -11.95 7.47
CA ILE A 44 -0.25 -12.89 7.29
C ILE A 44 -0.75 -14.21 6.67
N HIS A 45 0.18 -15.09 6.30
CA HIS A 45 -0.12 -16.41 5.74
C HIS A 45 -1.09 -16.37 4.54
N GLY A 46 -0.89 -15.42 3.61
CA GLY A 46 -1.77 -15.29 2.44
C GLY A 46 -3.20 -14.89 2.83
N TRP A 47 -3.33 -13.98 3.82
CA TRP A 47 -4.59 -13.42 4.33
C TRP A 47 -5.43 -14.39 5.17
N GLN A 48 -4.90 -15.56 5.51
CA GLN A 48 -5.62 -16.56 6.31
C GLN A 48 -5.69 -16.18 7.78
N ASP A 49 -4.77 -15.32 8.25
CA ASP A 49 -4.65 -14.92 9.64
C ASP A 49 -4.23 -13.45 9.76
N THR A 50 -4.34 -12.88 10.97
CA THR A 50 -3.86 -11.53 11.28
C THR A 50 -2.81 -11.61 12.38
N SER A 51 -1.76 -10.79 12.25
CA SER A 51 -0.77 -10.63 13.30
C SER A 51 -1.29 -9.72 14.43
N ASP A 52 -0.59 -9.70 15.55
CA ASP A 52 -0.83 -8.72 16.60
C ASP A 52 -0.29 -7.32 16.23
N PHE A 53 0.52 -7.22 15.17
CA PHE A 53 1.03 -5.96 14.65
C PHE A 53 -0.02 -5.22 13.84
N THR A 54 -0.11 -3.91 14.07
CA THR A 54 -0.85 -3.00 13.21
C THR A 54 0.04 -2.48 12.08
N VAL A 55 -0.58 -1.88 11.06
CA VAL A 55 0.17 -1.17 10.02
C VAL A 55 0.98 0.00 10.60
N PHE A 56 0.48 0.63 11.64
CA PHE A 56 1.14 1.73 12.36
C PHE A 56 2.43 1.26 13.04
N ASP A 57 2.38 0.13 13.75
CA ASP A 57 3.55 -0.50 14.37
C ASP A 57 4.61 -0.85 13.31
N LEU A 58 4.15 -1.35 12.16
CA LEU A 58 5.04 -1.75 11.08
C LEU A 58 5.72 -0.55 10.44
N ILE A 59 4.99 0.53 10.15
CA ILE A 59 5.55 1.78 9.61
C ILE A 59 6.52 2.39 10.63
N HIS A 60 6.10 2.52 11.89
CA HIS A 60 6.93 3.07 12.97
C HIS A 60 8.29 2.37 13.06
N ARG A 61 8.30 1.04 12.96
CA ARG A 61 9.51 0.23 13.04
C ARG A 61 10.56 0.64 12.02
N TYR A 62 10.14 1.03 10.81
CA TYR A 62 11.07 1.30 9.70
C TYR A 62 11.30 2.79 9.42
N LEU A 63 10.60 3.70 10.10
CA LEU A 63 10.82 5.15 9.92
C LEU A 63 12.27 5.56 10.19
N HIS A 64 12.86 5.05 11.28
CA HIS A 64 14.26 5.35 11.62
C HIS A 64 15.28 4.76 10.62
N ALA A 65 14.87 3.74 9.87
CA ALA A 65 15.68 3.17 8.79
C ALA A 65 15.51 3.95 7.46
N GLY A 66 14.71 5.00 7.46
CA GLY A 66 14.47 5.86 6.30
C GLY A 66 13.34 5.40 5.40
N LEU A 67 12.40 4.55 5.85
CA LEU A 67 11.25 4.14 5.06
C LEU A 67 10.52 5.37 4.49
N LYS A 68 10.25 5.33 3.17
CA LYS A 68 9.58 6.42 2.45
C LYS A 68 8.26 5.96 1.83
N TYR A 69 8.24 4.82 1.16
CA TYR A 69 7.08 4.34 0.41
C TYR A 69 6.37 3.18 1.11
N VAL A 70 5.05 3.28 1.19
CA VAL A 70 4.18 2.23 1.74
C VAL A 70 3.04 1.96 0.77
N VAL A 71 2.89 0.71 0.34
CA VAL A 71 1.64 0.22 -0.27
C VAL A 71 0.78 -0.36 0.84
N CYS A 72 -0.42 0.16 1.01
CA CYS A 72 -1.40 -0.40 1.95
C CYS A 72 -2.56 -1.02 1.17
N THR A 73 -2.74 -2.34 1.30
CA THR A 73 -3.85 -3.08 0.71
C THR A 73 -4.90 -3.38 1.79
N ASP A 74 -6.08 -2.79 1.68
CA ASP A 74 -7.22 -3.22 2.49
C ASP A 74 -7.79 -4.50 1.90
N ILE A 75 -7.46 -5.66 2.50
CA ILE A 75 -7.88 -6.97 2.00
C ILE A 75 -9.38 -7.22 2.14
N SER A 76 -10.09 -6.43 2.95
CA SER A 76 -11.56 -6.50 3.02
C SER A 76 -12.23 -5.86 1.80
N LYS A 77 -11.50 -5.02 1.08
CA LYS A 77 -11.91 -4.32 -0.14
C LYS A 77 -11.32 -4.92 -1.40
N ASP A 78 -10.16 -5.58 -1.29
CA ASP A 78 -9.46 -6.11 -2.45
C ASP A 78 -10.31 -7.14 -3.22
N GLY A 79 -10.42 -6.93 -4.52
CA GLY A 79 -11.23 -7.76 -5.40
C GLY A 79 -12.75 -7.67 -5.22
N MET A 80 -13.26 -6.85 -4.28
CA MET A 80 -14.70 -6.72 -4.00
C MET A 80 -15.41 -5.76 -4.94
N LEU A 81 -14.71 -4.89 -5.65
CA LEU A 81 -15.26 -3.84 -6.52
C LEU A 81 -16.27 -2.93 -5.79
N GLN A 82 -15.93 -2.50 -4.58
CA GLN A 82 -16.79 -1.70 -3.69
C GLN A 82 -16.13 -0.42 -3.19
N GLY A 83 -15.12 0.05 -3.89
CA GLY A 83 -14.32 1.21 -3.50
C GLY A 83 -13.17 0.89 -2.54
N PRO A 84 -12.19 1.78 -2.43
CA PRO A 84 -11.00 1.62 -1.60
C PRO A 84 -11.26 1.83 -0.11
N GLY A 85 -10.30 1.42 0.74
CA GLY A 85 -10.33 1.60 2.19
C GLY A 85 -9.92 2.99 2.65
N LEU A 86 -10.68 4.03 2.34
CA LEU A 86 -10.31 5.43 2.59
C LEU A 86 -9.97 5.74 4.06
N ASP A 87 -10.62 5.08 5.02
CA ASP A 87 -10.42 5.37 6.44
C ASP A 87 -9.03 4.98 6.93
N ILE A 88 -8.53 3.82 6.52
CA ILE A 88 -7.17 3.40 6.89
C ILE A 88 -6.11 4.31 6.27
N TYR A 89 -6.33 4.77 5.03
CA TYR A 89 -5.41 5.69 4.35
C TYR A 89 -5.34 7.04 5.05
N ARG A 90 -6.49 7.64 5.45
CA ARG A 90 -6.53 8.89 6.23
C ARG A 90 -5.78 8.77 7.54
N LYS A 91 -5.95 7.65 8.26
CA LYS A 91 -5.24 7.40 9.52
C LYS A 91 -3.74 7.34 9.31
N ILE A 92 -3.27 6.58 8.29
CA ILE A 92 -1.84 6.46 7.98
C ILE A 92 -1.25 7.83 7.65
N GLN A 93 -1.89 8.61 6.77
CA GLN A 93 -1.40 9.94 6.38
C GLN A 93 -1.39 10.93 7.56
N SER A 94 -2.39 10.85 8.45
CA SER A 94 -2.45 11.69 9.65
C SER A 94 -1.31 11.40 10.63
N GLU A 95 -0.97 10.12 10.81
CA GLU A 95 0.08 9.70 11.75
C GLU A 95 1.49 9.80 11.14
N PHE A 96 1.60 9.58 9.83
CA PHE A 96 2.88 9.56 9.11
C PHE A 96 2.86 10.46 7.88
N PRO A 97 2.78 11.79 8.03
CA PRO A 97 2.68 12.71 6.91
C PRO A 97 3.91 12.71 5.98
N GLN A 98 5.03 12.13 6.42
CA GLN A 98 6.25 11.96 5.63
C GLN A 98 6.25 10.70 4.74
N ILE A 99 5.27 9.80 4.90
CA ILE A 99 5.18 8.57 4.11
C ILE A 99 4.46 8.85 2.79
N GLU A 100 5.06 8.40 1.71
CA GLU A 100 4.46 8.35 0.38
C GLU A 100 3.54 7.12 0.29
N LEU A 101 2.25 7.32 0.54
CA LEU A 101 1.26 6.24 0.60
C LEU A 101 0.75 5.88 -0.80
N ILE A 102 0.73 4.59 -1.10
CA ILE A 102 0.13 4.00 -2.30
C ILE A 102 -1.08 3.16 -1.87
N ALA A 103 -2.25 3.53 -2.35
CA ALA A 103 -3.49 2.81 -2.06
C ALA A 103 -3.59 1.52 -2.89
N SER A 104 -4.11 0.45 -2.29
CA SER A 104 -4.35 -0.82 -2.95
C SER A 104 -5.60 -1.52 -2.42
N GLY A 105 -6.31 -2.19 -3.30
CA GLY A 105 -7.55 -2.91 -2.99
C GLY A 105 -8.81 -2.06 -3.16
N GLY A 106 -9.77 -2.60 -3.90
CA GLY A 106 -11.13 -2.07 -4.06
C GLY A 106 -11.33 -0.96 -5.08
N VAL A 107 -10.29 -0.31 -5.58
CA VAL A 107 -10.42 0.75 -6.61
C VAL A 107 -11.17 0.21 -7.82
N THR A 108 -12.27 0.85 -8.18
CA THR A 108 -13.25 0.32 -9.16
C THR A 108 -13.66 1.35 -10.19
N THR A 109 -13.77 2.63 -9.82
CA THR A 109 -14.28 3.72 -10.65
C THR A 109 -13.29 4.88 -10.72
N LEU A 110 -13.52 5.82 -11.63
CA LEU A 110 -12.75 7.06 -11.68
C LEU A 110 -13.01 7.92 -10.44
N GLU A 111 -14.24 7.91 -9.91
CA GLU A 111 -14.59 8.62 -8.67
C GLU A 111 -13.79 8.11 -7.46
N ASP A 112 -13.44 6.82 -7.43
CA ASP A 112 -12.54 6.28 -6.41
C ASP A 112 -11.13 6.90 -6.53
N LEU A 113 -10.66 7.11 -7.76
CA LEU A 113 -9.37 7.76 -8.03
C LEU A 113 -9.42 9.25 -7.67
N ASP A 114 -10.51 9.95 -8.01
CA ASP A 114 -10.71 11.35 -7.62
C ASP A 114 -10.65 11.52 -6.10
N GLN A 115 -11.29 10.63 -5.33
CA GLN A 115 -11.23 10.64 -3.86
C GLN A 115 -9.81 10.39 -3.32
N LEU A 116 -9.05 9.48 -3.93
CA LEU A 116 -7.67 9.22 -3.55
C LEU A 116 -6.76 10.41 -3.91
N GLU A 117 -7.00 11.09 -5.02
CA GLU A 117 -6.28 12.31 -5.42
C GLU A 117 -6.57 13.46 -4.46
N GLU A 118 -7.84 13.70 -4.11
CA GLU A 118 -8.24 14.71 -3.10
C GLU A 118 -7.56 14.47 -1.75
N MET A 119 -7.34 13.21 -1.39
CA MET A 119 -6.59 12.80 -0.20
C MET A 119 -5.09 12.96 -0.35
N GLN A 120 -4.59 13.33 -1.53
CA GLN A 120 -3.16 13.42 -1.84
C GLN A 120 -2.40 12.10 -1.59
N VAL A 121 -3.03 10.97 -1.89
CA VAL A 121 -2.37 9.67 -1.90
C VAL A 121 -1.40 9.63 -3.06
N ASN A 122 -0.19 9.14 -2.84
CA ASN A 122 0.92 9.21 -3.81
C ASN A 122 0.69 8.36 -5.07
N GLY A 123 -0.15 7.36 -4.98
CA GLY A 123 -0.53 6.51 -6.09
C GLY A 123 -1.60 5.50 -5.73
N ALA A 124 -2.13 4.81 -6.74
CA ALA A 124 -3.10 3.75 -6.55
C ALA A 124 -2.76 2.53 -7.42
N ILE A 125 -2.96 1.33 -6.87
CA ILE A 125 -2.85 0.07 -7.62
C ILE A 125 -4.25 -0.35 -8.06
N ILE A 126 -4.45 -0.47 -9.35
CA ILE A 126 -5.69 -0.92 -9.98
C ILE A 126 -5.47 -2.34 -10.50
N GLY A 127 -6.20 -3.29 -9.97
CA GLY A 127 -6.12 -4.70 -10.35
C GLY A 127 -7.38 -5.17 -11.06
N LYS A 128 -8.28 -5.81 -10.30
CA LYS A 128 -9.48 -6.49 -10.78
C LYS A 128 -10.38 -5.61 -11.65
N ALA A 129 -10.55 -4.33 -11.31
CA ALA A 129 -11.38 -3.40 -12.09
C ALA A 129 -10.91 -3.27 -13.55
N LEU A 130 -9.59 -3.30 -13.78
CA LEU A 130 -9.01 -3.27 -15.12
C LEU A 130 -9.27 -4.60 -15.86
N TYR A 131 -9.05 -5.73 -15.19
CA TYR A 131 -9.25 -7.06 -15.80
C TYR A 131 -10.71 -7.38 -16.10
N GLU A 132 -11.65 -6.87 -15.31
CA GLU A 132 -13.09 -7.04 -15.52
C GLU A 132 -13.72 -5.92 -16.35
N GLY A 133 -12.92 -4.99 -16.90
CA GLY A 133 -13.39 -3.92 -17.78
C GLY A 133 -14.27 -2.87 -17.08
N LYS A 134 -14.16 -2.72 -15.75
CA LYS A 134 -14.81 -1.63 -15.00
C LYS A 134 -14.10 -0.31 -15.24
N LEU A 135 -12.79 -0.37 -15.42
CA LEU A 135 -11.91 0.72 -15.84
C LEU A 135 -11.14 0.25 -17.07
N SER A 136 -10.94 1.13 -18.02
CA SER A 136 -10.11 0.87 -19.19
C SER A 136 -8.82 1.70 -19.17
N LEU A 137 -7.79 1.22 -19.83
CA LEU A 137 -6.52 1.98 -19.96
C LEU A 137 -6.75 3.34 -20.63
N LYS A 138 -7.74 3.43 -21.54
CA LYS A 138 -8.08 4.69 -22.21
C LYS A 138 -8.65 5.72 -21.24
N GLU A 139 -9.55 5.30 -20.36
CA GLU A 139 -10.12 6.17 -19.32
C GLU A 139 -9.04 6.61 -18.33
N LEU A 140 -8.21 5.70 -17.87
CA LEU A 140 -7.09 6.01 -16.98
C LEU A 140 -6.11 7.00 -17.60
N HIS A 141 -5.77 6.81 -18.90
CA HIS A 141 -4.88 7.75 -19.60
C HIS A 141 -5.52 9.13 -19.81
N ALA A 142 -6.84 9.22 -19.91
CA ALA A 142 -7.54 10.48 -20.04
C ALA A 142 -7.76 11.18 -18.69
N TRP A 143 -7.74 10.41 -17.59
CA TRP A 143 -7.89 10.92 -16.22
C TRP A 143 -6.59 11.59 -15.72
N THR A 144 -5.42 11.08 -16.12
CA THR A 144 -4.11 11.69 -15.82
C THR A 144 -3.76 12.80 -16.81
#